data_b6ae795ab85edfe5030b454f451d3cc6
#
_entry.id   b6ae795ab85edfe5030b454f451d3cc6
#
_cell.length_a   1.000
_cell.length_b   1.000
_cell.length_c   1.000
_cell.angle_alpha   90.00
_cell.angle_beta   90.00
_cell.angle_gamma   90.00
#
_symmetry.space_group_name_H-M   'P 1'
#
loop_
_entity.id
_entity.type
_entity.pdbx_description
1 polymer ?
#
loop_
_entity_poly.entity_id
_entity_poly.type
_entity_poly.pdbx_seq_one_letter_code
_entity_poly.pdbx_strand_id
1 'polypeptide(L)'
;MAFMGIVARRSPPPGILAMTDTLHASHAAGSAISAHAHTDAASRDAALARRYGAEAVPPAGPWNATIAGLLDHRSVRGYRTNDTLPAGTLETLVAAAQSAATSSNLQTWSVVAVDDRAVRADLAKLANGQAHIEHCPLFLVFVADLSRNRRIGERGGATLAGLDYLETYLVAAIDAALAAQNAVIAAESLGLSTVYIGALRNDPARVAALLGLPPGAMGVFGLCVGRAADGAAGEVKPRLPQPAVLFRDRYAAGGEAELVAAYDPRMEAFSRRNEMSAARWTTRVIARLADAAALSGRDRLAAILRGLGFPLR
;
A
#
# COMPACT_ATOMS: atom_id res chain seq x y z
N MET A 1 8.22 61.63 -17.74
CA MET A 1 9.36 60.88 -18.35
C MET A 1 9.20 59.44 -18.00
N ALA A 2 8.74 58.63 -18.95
CA ALA A 2 8.48 57.19 -18.78
C ALA A 2 9.73 56.43 -19.17
N PHE A 3 10.20 55.50 -18.33
CA PHE A 3 11.20 54.49 -18.71
C PHE A 3 10.49 53.16 -18.90
N MET A 4 10.34 52.78 -20.12
CA MET A 4 9.90 51.47 -20.58
C MET A 4 11.10 50.51 -20.52
N GLY A 5 11.12 49.55 -19.58
CA GLY A 5 12.08 48.47 -19.53
C GLY A 5 11.65 47.28 -20.38
N ILE A 6 12.39 47.05 -21.44
CA ILE A 6 12.19 45.92 -22.38
C ILE A 6 12.65 44.65 -21.68
N VAL A 7 11.73 43.71 -21.41
CA VAL A 7 12.05 42.35 -21.00
C VAL A 7 12.38 41.52 -22.25
N ALA A 8 13.66 41.20 -22.44
CA ALA A 8 14.13 40.31 -23.49
C ALA A 8 13.65 38.88 -23.23
N ARG A 9 12.78 38.36 -24.07
CA ARG A 9 12.41 36.96 -24.14
C ARG A 9 13.60 36.14 -24.66
N ARG A 10 14.17 35.29 -23.85
CA ARG A 10 15.15 34.29 -24.31
C ARG A 10 14.42 33.22 -25.10
N SER A 11 14.80 33.01 -26.34
CA SER A 11 14.37 31.89 -27.17
C SER A 11 14.92 30.58 -26.68
N PRO A 12 14.15 29.45 -26.72
CA PRO A 12 14.65 28.12 -26.38
C PRO A 12 15.61 27.63 -27.46
N PRO A 13 16.55 26.70 -27.09
CA PRO A 13 17.50 26.14 -28.03
C PRO A 13 16.80 25.25 -29.07
N PRO A 14 17.30 25.15 -30.30
CA PRO A 14 16.74 24.29 -31.34
C PRO A 14 17.10 22.80 -31.06
N GLY A 15 16.09 21.93 -31.11
CA GLY A 15 16.38 20.48 -31.11
C GLY A 15 15.43 19.56 -30.37
N ILE A 16 14.13 19.87 -30.30
CA ILE A 16 13.12 18.86 -29.98
C ILE A 16 12.21 18.78 -31.19
N LEU A 17 12.37 17.73 -32.00
CA LEU A 17 11.46 17.36 -33.05
C LEU A 17 10.07 17.11 -32.43
N ALA A 18 9.11 17.93 -32.85
CA ALA A 18 7.71 17.67 -32.65
C ALA A 18 7.32 16.42 -33.46
N MET A 19 7.03 15.33 -32.78
CA MET A 19 6.24 14.23 -33.34
C MET A 19 4.77 14.53 -33.01
N THR A 20 4.15 15.34 -33.84
CA THR A 20 2.72 15.45 -33.93
C THR A 20 2.26 14.67 -35.15
N ASP A 21 1.20 13.90 -34.93
CA ASP A 21 0.24 13.37 -35.88
C ASP A 21 0.67 12.28 -36.86
N THR A 22 0.30 11.05 -36.50
CA THR A 22 -0.54 10.19 -37.37
C THR A 22 -1.00 8.96 -36.57
N LEU A 23 -2.13 9.02 -35.86
CA LEU A 23 -2.88 7.87 -35.42
C LEU A 23 -4.37 8.24 -35.27
N HIS A 24 -4.97 8.61 -36.40
CA HIS A 24 -6.40 8.43 -36.60
C HIS A 24 -6.57 7.30 -37.61
N ALA A 25 -6.90 6.12 -37.12
CA ALA A 25 -7.84 5.17 -37.72
C ALA A 25 -7.77 3.82 -37.00
N SER A 26 -8.93 3.25 -36.72
CA SER A 26 -9.20 1.91 -36.23
C SER A 26 -9.08 1.69 -34.70
N HIS A 27 -10.07 2.17 -33.96
CA HIS A 27 -10.51 1.52 -32.72
C HIS A 27 -12.04 1.32 -32.79
N ALA A 28 -12.45 0.48 -33.71
CA ALA A 28 -13.74 -0.20 -33.67
C ALA A 28 -13.44 -1.70 -33.53
N ALA A 29 -12.93 -2.09 -32.37
CA ALA A 29 -12.98 -3.46 -31.88
C ALA A 29 -13.32 -3.34 -30.39
N GLY A 30 -14.61 -3.18 -30.10
CA GLY A 30 -15.15 -3.39 -28.78
C GLY A 30 -14.77 -4.78 -28.31
N SER A 31 -13.70 -4.87 -27.53
CA SER A 31 -13.44 -6.03 -26.70
C SER A 31 -14.61 -6.14 -25.73
N ALA A 32 -15.57 -6.99 -26.07
CA ALA A 32 -16.56 -7.49 -25.15
C ALA A 32 -15.78 -8.18 -24.02
N ILE A 33 -15.50 -7.45 -22.93
CA ILE A 33 -15.23 -8.06 -21.64
C ILE A 33 -16.47 -8.89 -21.36
N SER A 34 -16.33 -10.18 -21.52
CA SER A 34 -17.39 -11.16 -21.33
C SER A 34 -18.04 -10.90 -19.98
N ALA A 35 -19.30 -10.48 -20.03
CA ALA A 35 -20.17 -10.31 -18.87
C ALA A 35 -20.53 -11.70 -18.32
N HIS A 36 -19.60 -12.33 -17.59
CA HIS A 36 -19.86 -13.44 -16.71
C HIS A 36 -19.71 -12.96 -15.27
N ALA A 37 -20.68 -12.20 -14.82
CA ALA A 37 -20.91 -11.97 -13.41
C ALA A 37 -22.38 -11.60 -13.20
N HIS A 38 -23.27 -12.57 -13.26
CA HIS A 38 -24.40 -12.54 -12.36
C HIS A 38 -23.85 -12.71 -10.95
N THR A 39 -23.22 -11.68 -10.42
CA THR A 39 -23.01 -11.56 -8.98
C THR A 39 -24.37 -11.27 -8.40
N ASP A 40 -25.01 -12.31 -7.90
CA ASP A 40 -26.28 -12.28 -7.24
C ASP A 40 -26.33 -11.10 -6.25
N ALA A 41 -27.43 -10.34 -6.27
CA ALA A 41 -27.66 -9.24 -5.34
C ALA A 41 -27.49 -9.70 -3.87
N ALA A 42 -27.91 -10.90 -3.55
CA ALA A 42 -27.73 -11.52 -2.24
C ALA A 42 -26.24 -11.68 -1.86
N SER A 43 -25.38 -12.05 -2.82
CA SER A 43 -23.92 -12.14 -2.60
C SER A 43 -23.28 -10.77 -2.30
N ARG A 44 -23.70 -9.73 -3.04
CA ARG A 44 -23.26 -8.35 -2.79
C ARG A 44 -23.66 -7.86 -1.40
N ASP A 45 -24.94 -8.02 -1.05
CA ASP A 45 -25.48 -7.54 0.21
C ASP A 45 -24.85 -8.28 1.40
N ALA A 46 -24.60 -9.58 1.26
CA ALA A 46 -23.88 -10.37 2.24
C ALA A 46 -22.42 -9.89 2.41
N ALA A 47 -21.71 -9.55 1.31
CA ALA A 47 -20.33 -9.03 1.37
C ALA A 47 -20.28 -7.66 2.08
N LEU A 48 -21.21 -6.76 1.76
CA LEU A 48 -21.34 -5.46 2.40
C LEU A 48 -21.72 -5.61 3.89
N ALA A 49 -22.66 -6.49 4.23
CA ALA A 49 -23.06 -6.75 5.61
C ALA A 49 -21.91 -7.32 6.45
N ARG A 50 -21.05 -8.21 5.89
CA ARG A 50 -19.85 -8.68 6.59
C ARG A 50 -18.91 -7.51 6.91
N ARG A 51 -18.76 -6.55 5.99
CA ARG A 51 -17.83 -5.41 6.14
C ARG A 51 -18.37 -4.30 7.03
N TYR A 52 -19.67 -3.98 6.95
CA TYR A 52 -20.26 -2.82 7.61
C TYR A 52 -21.28 -3.19 8.71
N GLY A 53 -21.72 -4.44 8.82
CA GLY A 53 -22.87 -4.87 9.60
C GLY A 53 -24.19 -4.59 8.86
N ALA A 54 -25.22 -5.36 9.16
CA ALA A 54 -26.51 -5.27 8.46
C ALA A 54 -27.17 -3.87 8.54
N GLU A 55 -26.94 -3.17 9.66
CA GLU A 55 -27.54 -1.85 9.93
C GLU A 55 -26.82 -0.68 9.27
N ALA A 56 -25.58 -0.89 8.76
CA ALA A 56 -24.76 0.16 8.17
C ALA A 56 -24.32 -0.18 6.73
N VAL A 57 -25.06 -1.04 6.06
CA VAL A 57 -24.84 -1.38 4.65
C VAL A 57 -25.07 -0.13 3.81
N PRO A 58 -24.09 0.28 2.99
CA PRO A 58 -24.26 1.41 2.08
C PRO A 58 -25.28 1.08 0.99
N PRO A 59 -25.88 2.10 0.34
CA PRO A 59 -26.76 1.89 -0.79
C PRO A 59 -26.14 1.01 -1.87
N ALA A 60 -26.96 0.17 -2.49
CA ALA A 60 -26.53 -0.71 -3.57
C ALA A 60 -26.02 0.13 -4.77
N GLY A 61 -24.87 -0.27 -5.30
CA GLY A 61 -24.22 0.35 -6.45
C GLY A 61 -23.75 -0.71 -7.46
N PRO A 62 -23.02 -0.29 -8.51
CA PRO A 62 -22.39 -1.21 -9.46
C PRO A 62 -21.54 -2.25 -8.73
N TRP A 63 -21.52 -3.48 -9.26
CA TRP A 63 -20.87 -4.62 -8.61
C TRP A 63 -20.18 -5.51 -9.62
N ASN A 64 -19.02 -6.08 -9.27
CA ASN A 64 -18.30 -7.06 -10.06
C ASN A 64 -17.38 -7.92 -9.16
N ALA A 65 -16.72 -8.91 -9.76
CA ALA A 65 -15.83 -9.83 -9.04
C ALA A 65 -14.66 -9.12 -8.37
N THR A 66 -14.13 -8.05 -8.95
CA THR A 66 -13.02 -7.27 -8.35
C THR A 66 -13.47 -6.61 -7.05
N ILE A 67 -14.65 -5.97 -7.06
CA ILE A 67 -15.22 -5.34 -5.87
C ILE A 67 -15.53 -6.38 -4.79
N ALA A 68 -16.07 -7.54 -5.19
CA ALA A 68 -16.31 -8.66 -4.29
C ALA A 68 -15.01 -9.12 -3.60
N GLY A 69 -13.94 -9.31 -4.36
CA GLY A 69 -12.62 -9.69 -3.84
C GLY A 69 -12.05 -8.66 -2.86
N LEU A 70 -12.14 -7.36 -3.20
CA LEU A 70 -11.70 -6.28 -2.30
C LEU A 70 -12.45 -6.28 -0.96
N LEU A 71 -13.76 -6.56 -0.98
CA LEU A 71 -14.57 -6.64 0.23
C LEU A 71 -14.32 -7.93 1.03
N ASP A 72 -13.81 -8.97 0.39
CA ASP A 72 -13.46 -10.24 1.04
C ASP A 72 -12.02 -10.25 1.63
N HIS A 73 -11.23 -9.19 1.44
CA HIS A 73 -9.87 -9.09 1.96
C HIS A 73 -9.77 -9.40 3.46
N ARG A 74 -8.78 -10.22 3.80
CA ARG A 74 -8.40 -10.62 5.18
C ARG A 74 -6.89 -10.63 5.32
N SER A 75 -6.37 -10.09 6.42
CA SER A 75 -4.94 -10.19 6.74
C SER A 75 -4.66 -11.56 7.37
N VAL A 76 -4.05 -12.46 6.61
CA VAL A 76 -3.77 -13.84 7.01
C VAL A 76 -2.33 -13.97 7.52
N ARG A 77 -2.15 -14.64 8.66
CA ARG A 77 -0.84 -14.83 9.31
C ARG A 77 -0.43 -16.29 9.46
N GLY A 78 -1.30 -17.23 9.11
CA GLY A 78 -1.00 -18.66 9.06
C GLY A 78 -0.93 -19.13 7.62
N TYR A 79 0.21 -19.64 7.20
CA TYR A 79 0.43 -20.14 5.84
C TYR A 79 0.64 -21.64 5.85
N ARG A 80 0.34 -22.33 4.75
CA ARG A 80 0.64 -23.75 4.57
C ARG A 80 2.14 -23.95 4.64
N THR A 81 2.57 -24.88 5.48
CA THR A 81 3.99 -25.27 5.61
C THR A 81 4.49 -25.93 4.34
N ASN A 82 5.72 -25.61 3.93
CA ASN A 82 6.36 -26.16 2.73
C ASN A 82 5.57 -25.93 1.42
N ASP A 83 4.69 -24.94 1.40
CA ASP A 83 3.95 -24.57 0.19
C ASP A 83 4.90 -23.87 -0.81
N THR A 84 4.85 -24.32 -2.04
CA THR A 84 5.57 -23.66 -3.16
C THR A 84 4.56 -23.00 -4.07
N LEU A 85 4.79 -21.73 -4.37
CA LEU A 85 3.97 -21.02 -5.34
C LEU A 85 4.32 -21.44 -6.77
N PRO A 86 3.36 -21.41 -7.70
CA PRO A 86 3.64 -21.67 -9.11
C PRO A 86 4.77 -20.80 -9.65
N ALA A 87 5.57 -21.33 -10.56
CA ALA A 87 6.61 -20.55 -11.23
C ALA A 87 6.00 -19.32 -11.93
N GLY A 88 6.70 -18.20 -11.87
CA GLY A 88 6.21 -16.94 -12.43
C GLY A 88 5.25 -16.16 -11.54
N THR A 89 4.89 -16.69 -10.33
CA THR A 89 4.00 -15.96 -9.41
C THR A 89 4.60 -14.61 -9.00
N LEU A 90 5.88 -14.57 -8.63
CA LEU A 90 6.56 -13.33 -8.26
C LEU A 90 6.48 -12.28 -9.38
N GLU A 91 6.84 -12.68 -10.59
CA GLU A 91 6.84 -11.80 -11.77
C GLU A 91 5.44 -11.28 -12.10
N THR A 92 4.43 -12.13 -11.97
CA THR A 92 3.02 -11.75 -12.17
C THR A 92 2.59 -10.70 -11.14
N LEU A 93 2.92 -10.90 -9.86
CA LEU A 93 2.59 -9.95 -8.80
C LEU A 93 3.34 -8.62 -8.97
N VAL A 94 4.61 -8.68 -9.41
CA VAL A 94 5.39 -7.47 -9.70
C VAL A 94 4.83 -6.73 -10.92
N ALA A 95 4.39 -7.43 -11.96
CA ALA A 95 3.75 -6.81 -13.12
C ALA A 95 2.44 -6.08 -12.72
N ALA A 96 1.63 -6.72 -11.87
CA ALA A 96 0.44 -6.07 -11.29
C ALA A 96 0.82 -4.83 -10.46
N ALA A 97 1.85 -4.93 -9.63
CA ALA A 97 2.38 -3.81 -8.84
C ALA A 97 2.83 -2.65 -9.73
N GLN A 98 3.57 -2.94 -10.81
CA GLN A 98 4.05 -1.94 -11.76
C GLN A 98 2.93 -1.25 -12.55
N SER A 99 1.74 -1.85 -12.61
CA SER A 99 0.55 -1.26 -13.24
C SER A 99 -0.16 -0.23 -12.37
N ALA A 100 0.29 0.00 -11.13
CA ALA A 100 -0.23 1.06 -10.28
C ALA A 100 0.13 2.44 -10.85
N ALA A 101 -0.75 3.43 -10.61
CA ALA A 101 -0.44 4.82 -10.91
C ALA A 101 0.76 5.29 -10.07
N THR A 102 1.61 6.14 -10.67
CA THR A 102 2.72 6.79 -9.97
C THR A 102 2.68 8.29 -10.22
N SER A 103 3.11 9.08 -9.25
CA SER A 103 3.15 10.54 -9.41
C SER A 103 4.10 10.93 -10.53
N SER A 104 3.60 11.69 -11.52
CA SER A 104 4.37 12.16 -12.70
C SER A 104 5.17 11.07 -13.41
N ASN A 105 4.74 9.82 -13.31
CA ASN A 105 5.44 8.64 -13.82
C ASN A 105 6.91 8.53 -13.33
N LEU A 106 7.21 9.05 -12.14
CA LEU A 106 8.57 9.03 -11.58
C LEU A 106 8.99 7.64 -11.10
N GLN A 107 8.02 6.74 -10.85
CA GLN A 107 8.24 5.34 -10.45
C GLN A 107 9.22 5.21 -9.28
N THR A 108 8.94 5.94 -8.19
CA THR A 108 9.82 6.14 -7.04
C THR A 108 9.73 5.02 -6.01
N TRP A 109 9.55 3.80 -6.46
CA TRP A 109 9.48 2.63 -5.60
C TRP A 109 10.30 1.45 -6.16
N SER A 110 10.65 0.53 -5.28
CA SER A 110 11.25 -0.75 -5.61
C SER A 110 10.67 -1.85 -4.72
N VAL A 111 10.90 -3.10 -5.06
CA VAL A 111 10.55 -4.25 -4.22
C VAL A 111 11.73 -5.20 -4.12
N VAL A 112 11.96 -5.73 -2.92
CA VAL A 112 12.96 -6.79 -2.67
C VAL A 112 12.20 -8.05 -2.29
N ALA A 113 12.34 -9.10 -3.10
CA ALA A 113 11.93 -10.45 -2.71
C ALA A 113 13.02 -11.04 -1.82
N VAL A 114 12.64 -11.51 -0.64
CA VAL A 114 13.60 -12.00 0.35
C VAL A 114 13.48 -13.53 0.43
N ASP A 115 14.43 -14.24 -0.17
CA ASP A 115 14.46 -15.71 -0.17
C ASP A 115 15.40 -16.27 0.90
N ASP A 116 16.43 -15.51 1.31
CA ASP A 116 17.39 -15.88 2.32
C ASP A 116 16.71 -16.06 3.69
N ARG A 117 16.77 -17.27 4.23
CA ARG A 117 16.15 -17.64 5.50
C ARG A 117 16.73 -16.88 6.70
N ALA A 118 18.04 -16.60 6.68
CA ALA A 118 18.67 -15.87 7.77
C ALA A 118 18.23 -14.40 7.77
N VAL A 119 18.14 -13.78 6.61
CA VAL A 119 17.60 -12.42 6.45
C VAL A 119 16.14 -12.37 6.88
N ARG A 120 15.30 -13.36 6.50
CA ARG A 120 13.89 -13.43 6.95
C ARG A 120 13.79 -13.55 8.47
N ALA A 121 14.60 -14.39 9.10
CA ALA A 121 14.61 -14.57 10.56
C ALA A 121 14.99 -13.26 11.27
N ASP A 122 15.98 -12.52 10.76
CA ASP A 122 16.36 -11.22 11.32
C ASP A 122 15.27 -10.17 11.12
N LEU A 123 14.62 -10.13 9.96
CA LEU A 123 13.47 -9.25 9.72
C LEU A 123 12.27 -9.61 10.61
N ALA A 124 12.03 -10.90 10.88
CA ALA A 124 10.99 -11.34 11.80
C ALA A 124 11.26 -10.87 13.23
N LYS A 125 12.52 -10.95 13.70
CA LYS A 125 12.94 -10.42 15.02
C LYS A 125 12.69 -8.92 15.11
N LEU A 126 13.10 -8.12 14.11
CA LEU A 126 12.84 -6.68 14.03
C LEU A 126 11.35 -6.35 14.03
N ALA A 127 10.55 -7.23 13.45
CA ALA A 127 9.10 -7.13 13.42
C ALA A 127 8.40 -7.65 14.68
N ASN A 128 9.08 -7.67 15.83
CA ASN A 128 8.57 -8.19 17.12
C ASN A 128 8.26 -9.71 17.10
N GLY A 129 9.10 -10.50 16.44
CA GLY A 129 8.96 -11.96 16.41
C GLY A 129 7.81 -12.48 15.56
N GLN A 130 7.44 -11.76 14.48
CA GLN A 130 6.34 -12.19 13.61
C GLN A 130 6.75 -13.39 12.74
N ALA A 131 6.54 -14.61 13.25
CA ALA A 131 6.96 -15.86 12.63
C ALA A 131 6.41 -16.08 11.21
N HIS A 132 5.28 -15.50 10.86
CA HIS A 132 4.72 -15.62 9.51
C HIS A 132 5.59 -14.98 8.42
N ILE A 133 6.56 -14.12 8.77
CA ILE A 133 7.60 -13.63 7.84
C ILE A 133 8.50 -14.77 7.38
N GLU A 134 8.82 -15.70 8.30
CA GLU A 134 9.64 -16.86 8.01
C GLU A 134 8.86 -17.97 7.29
N HIS A 135 7.57 -18.11 7.64
CA HIS A 135 6.74 -19.23 7.20
C HIS A 135 6.04 -19.00 5.87
N CYS A 136 5.86 -17.76 5.42
CA CYS A 136 5.22 -17.52 4.13
C CYS A 136 6.12 -17.95 2.97
N PRO A 137 5.57 -18.56 1.90
CA PRO A 137 6.37 -18.99 0.76
C PRO A 137 7.02 -17.81 0.02
N LEU A 138 6.39 -16.63 -0.01
CA LEU A 138 6.94 -15.42 -0.64
C LEU A 138 6.86 -14.24 0.33
N PHE A 139 8.01 -13.61 0.57
CA PHE A 139 8.11 -12.39 1.37
C PHE A 139 8.71 -11.25 0.55
N LEU A 140 7.96 -10.16 0.42
CA LEU A 140 8.32 -8.98 -0.35
C LEU A 140 8.52 -7.79 0.58
N VAL A 141 9.53 -6.96 0.34
CA VAL A 141 9.70 -5.67 1.02
C VAL A 141 9.54 -4.55 -0.01
N PHE A 142 8.49 -3.76 0.14
CA PHE A 142 8.25 -2.57 -0.69
C PHE A 142 9.04 -1.38 -0.15
N VAL A 143 9.73 -0.70 -1.05
CA VAL A 143 10.74 0.31 -0.76
C VAL A 143 10.32 1.63 -1.37
N ALA A 144 10.32 2.71 -0.59
CA ALA A 144 10.35 4.07 -1.10
C ALA A 144 11.78 4.32 -1.62
N ASP A 145 11.94 4.51 -2.92
CA ASP A 145 13.24 4.48 -3.59
C ASP A 145 13.44 5.71 -4.49
N LEU A 146 14.16 6.69 -3.98
CA LEU A 146 14.63 7.87 -4.72
C LEU A 146 16.04 7.69 -5.28
N SER A 147 16.72 6.60 -4.95
CA SER A 147 18.10 6.35 -5.36
C SER A 147 18.24 6.20 -6.87
N ARG A 148 17.24 5.59 -7.53
CA ARG A 148 17.19 5.47 -8.99
C ARG A 148 17.14 6.83 -9.67
N ASN A 149 16.26 7.73 -9.18
CA ASN A 149 16.10 9.08 -9.71
C ASN A 149 17.38 9.91 -9.48
N ARG A 150 18.03 9.76 -8.31
CA ARG A 150 19.34 10.40 -8.04
C ARG A 150 20.39 9.96 -9.05
N ARG A 151 20.55 8.66 -9.31
CA ARG A 151 21.49 8.14 -10.32
C ARG A 151 21.16 8.60 -11.74
N ILE A 152 19.88 8.86 -12.06
CA ILE A 152 19.50 9.46 -13.36
C ILE A 152 20.02 10.90 -13.45
N GLY A 153 19.83 11.70 -12.40
CA GLY A 153 20.36 13.06 -12.33
C GLY A 153 21.89 13.08 -12.47
N GLU A 154 22.59 12.26 -11.70
CA GLU A 154 24.06 12.14 -11.73
C GLU A 154 24.58 11.80 -13.13
N ARG A 155 23.98 10.80 -13.79
CA ARG A 155 24.36 10.44 -15.18
C ARG A 155 24.05 11.53 -16.19
N GLY A 156 23.00 12.30 -15.96
CA GLY A 156 22.61 13.45 -16.79
C GLY A 156 23.35 14.75 -16.46
N GLY A 157 24.27 14.76 -15.48
CA GLY A 157 24.95 15.97 -15.01
C GLY A 157 24.01 17.00 -14.36
N ALA A 158 22.86 16.57 -13.85
CA ALA A 158 21.84 17.42 -13.25
C ALA A 158 21.75 17.24 -11.73
N THR A 159 21.68 18.35 -11.00
CA THR A 159 21.35 18.33 -9.56
C THR A 159 19.84 18.30 -9.41
N LEU A 160 19.30 17.18 -8.90
CA LEU A 160 17.88 17.02 -8.64
C LEU A 160 17.54 17.47 -7.20
N ALA A 161 17.60 18.79 -6.95
CA ALA A 161 17.35 19.36 -5.61
C ALA A 161 15.95 19.02 -5.07
N GLY A 162 14.97 18.72 -5.93
CA GLY A 162 13.64 18.24 -5.54
C GLY A 162 13.64 16.95 -4.73
N LEU A 163 14.68 16.11 -4.86
CA LEU A 163 14.82 14.87 -4.08
C LEU A 163 15.06 15.11 -2.58
N ASP A 164 15.41 16.33 -2.18
CA ASP A 164 15.72 16.68 -0.81
C ASP A 164 14.49 17.05 0.03
N TYR A 165 13.34 17.20 -0.60
CA TYR A 165 12.13 17.66 0.07
C TYR A 165 11.28 16.50 0.60
N LEU A 166 10.56 16.75 1.71
CA LEU A 166 9.58 15.83 2.28
C LEU A 166 8.54 15.38 1.26
N GLU A 167 8.10 16.27 0.38
CA GLU A 167 7.15 15.95 -0.71
C GLU A 167 7.61 14.75 -1.52
N THR A 168 8.86 14.71 -1.96
CA THR A 168 9.35 13.62 -2.81
C THR A 168 9.44 12.29 -2.05
N TYR A 169 9.75 12.32 -0.74
CA TYR A 169 9.64 11.13 0.10
C TYR A 169 8.19 10.65 0.25
N LEU A 170 7.23 11.56 0.43
CA LEU A 170 5.81 11.20 0.48
C LEU A 170 5.35 10.55 -0.83
N VAL A 171 5.73 11.11 -1.98
CA VAL A 171 5.48 10.53 -3.30
C VAL A 171 6.02 9.09 -3.36
N ALA A 172 7.27 8.87 -2.94
CA ALA A 172 7.87 7.54 -2.97
C ALA A 172 7.16 6.53 -2.03
N ALA A 173 6.75 6.96 -0.86
CA ALA A 173 6.03 6.12 0.08
C ALA A 173 4.60 5.79 -0.43
N ILE A 174 3.93 6.74 -1.07
CA ILE A 174 2.61 6.56 -1.68
C ILE A 174 2.71 5.62 -2.89
N ASP A 175 3.67 5.83 -3.80
CA ASP A 175 3.91 4.97 -4.95
C ASP A 175 4.14 3.52 -4.51
N ALA A 176 4.96 3.29 -3.47
CA ALA A 176 5.20 1.97 -2.91
C ALA A 176 3.92 1.33 -2.35
N ALA A 177 3.05 2.13 -1.72
CA ALA A 177 1.79 1.64 -1.16
C ALA A 177 0.77 1.27 -2.26
N LEU A 178 0.66 2.08 -3.31
CA LEU A 178 -0.20 1.80 -4.46
C LEU A 178 0.24 0.53 -5.20
N ALA A 179 1.55 0.40 -5.46
CA ALA A 179 2.13 -0.79 -6.07
C ALA A 179 1.87 -2.05 -5.24
N ALA A 180 2.08 -1.98 -3.93
CA ALA A 180 1.83 -3.10 -3.03
C ALA A 180 0.35 -3.49 -2.99
N GLN A 181 -0.56 -2.52 -3.01
CA GLN A 181 -1.99 -2.82 -3.01
C GLN A 181 -2.42 -3.53 -4.30
N ASN A 182 -1.86 -3.15 -5.45
CA ASN A 182 -2.09 -3.90 -6.69
C ASN A 182 -1.58 -5.34 -6.60
N ALA A 183 -0.39 -5.56 -6.02
CA ALA A 183 0.12 -6.91 -5.79
C ALA A 183 -0.79 -7.72 -4.86
N VAL A 184 -1.37 -7.11 -3.82
CA VAL A 184 -2.34 -7.75 -2.91
C VAL A 184 -3.59 -8.19 -3.68
N ILE A 185 -4.17 -7.28 -4.49
CA ILE A 185 -5.37 -7.59 -5.28
C ILE A 185 -5.08 -8.75 -6.25
N ALA A 186 -3.93 -8.73 -6.92
CA ALA A 186 -3.51 -9.79 -7.82
C ALA A 186 -3.30 -11.12 -7.06
N ALA A 187 -2.63 -11.12 -5.92
CA ALA A 187 -2.43 -12.31 -5.11
C ALA A 187 -3.77 -12.92 -4.65
N GLU A 188 -4.66 -12.09 -4.13
CA GLU A 188 -5.97 -12.55 -3.65
C GLU A 188 -6.87 -13.06 -4.79
N SER A 189 -6.79 -12.47 -5.99
CA SER A 189 -7.48 -12.98 -7.19
C SER A 189 -6.97 -14.35 -7.65
N LEU A 190 -5.74 -14.70 -7.30
CA LEU A 190 -5.14 -16.01 -7.54
C LEU A 190 -5.39 -17.02 -6.39
N GLY A 191 -6.25 -16.68 -5.43
CA GLY A 191 -6.55 -17.51 -4.26
C GLY A 191 -5.42 -17.55 -3.22
N LEU A 192 -4.46 -16.64 -3.31
CA LEU A 192 -3.43 -16.44 -2.28
C LEU A 192 -3.95 -15.52 -1.18
N SER A 193 -3.31 -15.59 -0.04
CA SER A 193 -3.58 -14.75 1.12
C SER A 193 -2.39 -13.86 1.43
N THR A 194 -2.67 -12.69 2.02
CA THR A 194 -1.65 -11.68 2.25
C THR A 194 -1.71 -11.08 3.65
N VAL A 195 -0.60 -10.50 4.11
CA VAL A 195 -0.56 -9.58 5.24
C VAL A 195 0.59 -8.58 5.11
N TYR A 196 0.29 -7.32 5.35
CA TYR A 196 1.30 -6.26 5.45
C TYR A 196 2.07 -6.30 6.77
N ILE A 197 3.39 -6.12 6.69
CA ILE A 197 4.31 -6.10 7.83
C ILE A 197 4.83 -4.67 8.05
N GLY A 198 4.01 -3.84 8.66
CA GLY A 198 4.42 -2.47 9.01
C GLY A 198 5.47 -2.39 10.12
N ALA A 199 5.70 -3.48 10.86
CA ALA A 199 6.67 -3.54 11.95
C ALA A 199 8.14 -3.45 11.47
N LEU A 200 8.42 -3.57 10.17
CA LEU A 200 9.75 -3.27 9.61
C LEU A 200 10.18 -1.81 9.89
N ARG A 201 9.22 -0.90 10.09
CA ARG A 201 9.53 0.49 10.47
C ARG A 201 9.90 0.68 11.94
N ASN A 202 9.97 -0.37 12.74
CA ASN A 202 10.51 -0.28 14.11
C ASN A 202 12.02 0.04 14.08
N ASP A 203 12.74 -0.49 13.07
CA ASP A 203 14.15 -0.17 12.82
C ASP A 203 14.45 -0.16 11.31
N PRO A 204 14.08 0.93 10.58
CA PRO A 204 14.31 1.02 9.14
C PRO A 204 15.78 1.02 8.75
N ALA A 205 16.68 1.52 9.62
CA ALA A 205 18.11 1.53 9.36
C ALA A 205 18.67 0.08 9.31
N ARG A 206 18.26 -0.76 10.26
CA ARG A 206 18.64 -2.16 10.26
C ARG A 206 18.04 -2.93 9.09
N VAL A 207 16.77 -2.65 8.72
CA VAL A 207 16.15 -3.21 7.51
C VAL A 207 16.94 -2.83 6.27
N ALA A 208 17.32 -1.56 6.12
CA ALA A 208 18.12 -1.09 4.99
C ALA A 208 19.49 -1.81 4.93
N ALA A 209 20.15 -1.99 6.06
CA ALA A 209 21.42 -2.71 6.14
C ALA A 209 21.27 -4.20 5.76
N LEU A 210 20.23 -4.89 6.24
CA LEU A 210 19.97 -6.31 5.93
C LEU A 210 19.67 -6.54 4.45
N LEU A 211 19.00 -5.59 3.81
CA LEU A 211 18.59 -5.69 2.40
C LEU A 211 19.58 -5.01 1.44
N GLY A 212 20.66 -4.41 1.92
CA GLY A 212 21.62 -3.70 1.09
C GLY A 212 21.01 -2.48 0.37
N LEU A 213 20.06 -1.80 1.00
CA LEU A 213 19.40 -0.64 0.37
C LEU A 213 20.36 0.54 0.27
N PRO A 214 20.44 1.22 -0.89
CA PRO A 214 21.30 2.38 -1.06
C PRO A 214 20.75 3.62 -0.33
N PRO A 215 21.56 4.68 -0.12
CA PRO A 215 21.07 5.97 0.34
C PRO A 215 19.91 6.48 -0.52
N GLY A 216 18.86 7.01 0.11
CA GLY A 216 17.63 7.43 -0.57
C GLY A 216 16.66 6.28 -0.85
N ALA A 217 16.84 5.12 -0.20
CA ALA A 217 15.91 4.00 -0.23
C ALA A 217 15.55 3.52 1.18
N MET A 218 14.28 3.26 1.44
CA MET A 218 13.77 2.80 2.75
C MET A 218 12.67 1.76 2.57
N GLY A 219 12.76 0.62 3.29
CA GLY A 219 11.68 -0.36 3.37
C GLY A 219 10.45 0.21 4.08
N VAL A 220 9.36 0.43 3.35
CA VAL A 220 8.12 1.01 3.91
C VAL A 220 7.36 -0.02 4.72
N PHE A 221 7.22 -1.22 4.18
CA PHE A 221 6.60 -2.39 4.82
C PHE A 221 6.98 -3.67 4.07
N GLY A 222 6.83 -4.80 4.75
CA GLY A 222 6.84 -6.11 4.13
C GLY A 222 5.44 -6.54 3.69
N LEU A 223 5.37 -7.53 2.81
CA LEU A 223 4.17 -8.23 2.40
C LEU A 223 4.46 -9.73 2.40
N CYS A 224 3.78 -10.48 3.27
CA CYS A 224 3.75 -11.94 3.21
C CYS A 224 2.68 -12.36 2.21
N VAL A 225 2.98 -13.32 1.36
CA VAL A 225 2.08 -13.90 0.35
C VAL A 225 2.18 -15.42 0.40
N GLY A 226 1.05 -16.11 0.39
CA GLY A 226 0.99 -17.56 0.37
C GLY A 226 -0.42 -18.11 0.50
N ARG A 227 -0.61 -19.42 0.43
CA ARG A 227 -1.92 -20.03 0.70
C ARG A 227 -2.14 -20.10 2.22
N ALA A 228 -3.31 -19.66 2.65
CA ALA A 228 -3.70 -19.82 4.06
C ALA A 228 -3.64 -21.28 4.49
N ALA A 229 -3.11 -21.54 5.69
CA ALA A 229 -3.30 -22.84 6.33
C ALA A 229 -4.78 -23.04 6.67
N ASP A 230 -5.18 -24.30 6.85
CA ASP A 230 -6.56 -24.63 7.16
C ASP A 230 -6.98 -23.94 8.47
N GLY A 231 -8.12 -23.25 8.43
CA GLY A 231 -8.63 -22.45 9.54
C GLY A 231 -7.94 -21.09 9.76
N ALA A 232 -6.83 -20.78 9.10
CA ALA A 232 -6.07 -19.55 9.31
C ALA A 232 -6.59 -18.32 8.57
N ALA A 233 -7.55 -18.48 7.66
CA ALA A 233 -8.09 -17.37 6.85
C ALA A 233 -8.79 -16.30 7.69
N GLY A 234 -9.38 -16.68 8.82
CA GLY A 234 -10.09 -15.79 9.72
C GLY A 234 -11.36 -15.17 9.10
N GLU A 235 -11.92 -14.18 9.78
CA GLU A 235 -13.11 -13.47 9.35
C GLU A 235 -12.78 -12.16 8.64
N VAL A 236 -13.70 -11.67 7.81
CA VAL A 236 -13.66 -10.31 7.24
C VAL A 236 -13.77 -9.29 8.36
N LYS A 237 -12.74 -8.47 8.54
CA LYS A 237 -12.71 -7.46 9.61
C LYS A 237 -13.68 -6.32 9.30
N PRO A 238 -14.55 -5.95 10.25
CA PRO A 238 -15.43 -4.78 10.10
C PRO A 238 -14.66 -3.49 9.81
N ARG A 239 -15.33 -2.55 9.17
CA ARG A 239 -14.84 -1.19 8.93
C ARG A 239 -15.82 -0.17 9.51
N LEU A 240 -15.34 1.05 9.73
CA LEU A 240 -16.18 2.19 10.05
C LEU A 240 -17.27 2.35 8.97
N PRO A 241 -18.48 2.80 9.33
CA PRO A 241 -19.52 3.07 8.34
C PRO A 241 -19.08 4.18 7.40
N GLN A 242 -19.56 4.15 6.16
CA GLN A 242 -19.12 5.10 5.13
C GLN A 242 -19.25 6.58 5.53
N PRO A 243 -20.31 7.04 6.23
CA PRO A 243 -20.39 8.45 6.65
C PRO A 243 -19.25 8.92 7.57
N ALA A 244 -18.50 8.00 8.20
CA ALA A 244 -17.32 8.36 9.01
C ALA A 244 -16.07 8.64 8.17
N VAL A 245 -16.07 8.34 6.86
CA VAL A 245 -14.91 8.49 5.97
C VAL A 245 -15.25 9.17 4.64
N LEU A 246 -16.53 9.30 4.30
CA LEU A 246 -17.00 9.91 3.05
C LEU A 246 -17.72 11.23 3.35
N PHE A 247 -17.18 12.31 2.87
CA PHE A 247 -17.76 13.65 2.95
C PHE A 247 -18.03 14.16 1.53
N ARG A 248 -19.07 14.99 1.39
CA ARG A 248 -19.39 15.64 0.10
C ARG A 248 -18.98 17.10 0.18
N ASP A 249 -18.26 17.57 -0.83
CA ASP A 249 -17.76 18.93 -1.03
C ASP A 249 -16.80 19.40 0.08
N ARG A 250 -17.09 19.16 1.35
CA ARG A 250 -16.30 19.63 2.49
C ARG A 250 -16.21 18.57 3.58
N TYR A 251 -15.08 18.53 4.26
CA TYR A 251 -14.92 17.71 5.46
C TYR A 251 -15.82 18.20 6.59
N ALA A 252 -16.50 17.27 7.26
CA ALA A 252 -17.40 17.56 8.38
C ALA A 252 -17.33 16.43 9.42
N ALA A 253 -16.81 16.73 10.61
CA ALA A 253 -16.71 15.76 11.71
C ALA A 253 -17.97 15.66 12.57
N GLY A 254 -19.03 16.44 12.29
CA GLY A 254 -20.29 16.36 13.02
C GLY A 254 -20.93 14.97 12.89
N GLY A 255 -21.31 14.34 14.01
CA GLY A 255 -21.88 13.00 14.03
C GLY A 255 -20.87 11.84 14.02
N GLU A 256 -19.55 12.12 13.96
CA GLU A 256 -18.52 11.08 13.98
C GLU A 256 -18.56 10.26 15.27
N ALA A 257 -18.83 10.90 16.42
CA ALA A 257 -18.86 10.24 17.72
C ALA A 257 -19.91 9.12 17.78
N GLU A 258 -21.08 9.35 17.25
CA GLU A 258 -22.17 8.38 17.19
C GLU A 258 -21.84 7.22 16.25
N LEU A 259 -21.22 7.51 15.10
CA LEU A 259 -20.79 6.50 14.13
C LEU A 259 -19.70 5.59 14.72
N VAL A 260 -18.75 6.16 15.46
CA VAL A 260 -17.70 5.43 16.15
C VAL A 260 -18.27 4.59 17.30
N ALA A 261 -19.19 5.16 18.09
CA ALA A 261 -19.87 4.46 19.18
C ALA A 261 -20.67 3.25 18.66
N ALA A 262 -21.32 3.36 17.50
CA ALA A 262 -22.03 2.25 16.86
C ALA A 262 -21.07 1.19 16.27
N TYR A 263 -19.86 1.56 15.88
CA TYR A 263 -18.85 0.65 15.35
C TYR A 263 -18.17 -0.19 16.44
N ASP A 264 -17.92 0.38 17.62
CA ASP A 264 -17.18 -0.26 18.71
C ASP A 264 -17.73 -1.64 19.12
N PRO A 265 -19.04 -1.84 19.35
CA PRO A 265 -19.58 -3.16 19.70
C PRO A 265 -19.34 -4.22 18.62
N ARG A 266 -19.40 -3.85 17.35
CA ARG A 266 -19.13 -4.77 16.23
C ARG A 266 -17.66 -5.19 16.19
N MET A 267 -16.77 -4.23 16.42
CA MET A 267 -15.34 -4.53 16.49
C MET A 267 -14.98 -5.34 17.73
N GLU A 268 -15.67 -5.11 18.84
CA GLU A 268 -15.55 -5.91 20.06
C GLU A 268 -15.99 -7.36 19.83
N ALA A 269 -17.16 -7.58 19.23
CA ALA A 269 -17.63 -8.92 18.89
C ALA A 269 -16.70 -9.65 17.93
N PHE A 270 -16.19 -8.97 16.89
CA PHE A 270 -15.16 -9.51 16.01
C PHE A 270 -13.89 -9.88 16.78
N SER A 271 -13.42 -9.01 17.67
CA SER A 271 -12.22 -9.24 18.47
C SER A 271 -12.33 -10.47 19.35
N ARG A 272 -13.47 -10.67 20.00
CA ARG A 272 -13.73 -11.86 20.84
C ARG A 272 -13.70 -13.14 20.01
N ARG A 273 -14.35 -13.19 18.85
CA ARG A 273 -14.36 -14.38 18.00
C ARG A 273 -12.98 -14.73 17.42
N ASN A 274 -12.12 -13.72 17.25
CA ASN A 274 -10.77 -13.90 16.66
C ASN A 274 -9.66 -13.80 17.72
N GLU A 275 -9.95 -13.99 18.99
CA GLU A 275 -9.02 -14.04 20.13
C GLU A 275 -8.03 -12.84 20.16
N MET A 276 -8.50 -11.65 19.79
CA MET A 276 -7.66 -10.45 19.75
C MET A 276 -7.57 -9.82 21.15
N SER A 277 -6.38 -9.36 21.53
CA SER A 277 -6.07 -8.81 22.85
C SER A 277 -6.87 -7.57 23.24
N ALA A 278 -7.28 -6.72 22.27
CA ALA A 278 -8.04 -5.52 22.53
C ALA A 278 -9.46 -5.67 21.99
N ALA A 279 -10.47 -5.38 22.82
CA ALA A 279 -11.87 -5.55 22.46
C ALA A 279 -12.34 -4.45 21.48
N ARG A 280 -12.44 -3.21 21.95
CA ARG A 280 -12.99 -2.07 21.17
C ARG A 280 -11.97 -1.43 20.27
N TRP A 281 -12.43 -0.85 19.16
CA TRP A 281 -11.57 -0.10 18.25
C TRP A 281 -11.01 1.18 18.87
N THR A 282 -11.86 1.95 19.57
CA THR A 282 -11.45 3.17 20.29
C THR A 282 -10.35 2.90 21.31
N THR A 283 -10.46 1.83 22.07
CA THR A 283 -9.40 1.41 23.02
C THR A 283 -8.07 1.16 22.31
N ARG A 284 -8.09 0.54 21.12
CA ARG A 284 -6.89 0.30 20.32
C ARG A 284 -6.29 1.57 19.78
N VAL A 285 -7.12 2.51 19.29
CA VAL A 285 -6.66 3.81 18.79
C VAL A 285 -5.94 4.56 19.90
N ILE A 286 -6.59 4.67 21.08
CA ILE A 286 -5.99 5.34 22.24
C ILE A 286 -4.67 4.69 22.64
N ALA A 287 -4.64 3.37 22.83
CA ALA A 287 -3.43 2.66 23.24
C ALA A 287 -2.32 2.76 22.18
N ARG A 288 -2.64 2.75 20.89
CA ARG A 288 -1.65 2.80 19.80
C ARG A 288 -1.01 4.17 19.61
N LEU A 289 -1.72 5.23 20.01
CA LEU A 289 -1.30 6.62 19.80
C LEU A 289 -1.05 7.37 21.11
N ALA A 290 -1.00 6.67 22.26
CA ALA A 290 -0.89 7.28 23.58
C ALA A 290 0.37 8.11 23.76
N ASP A 291 1.51 7.62 23.30
CA ASP A 291 2.81 8.26 23.49
C ASP A 291 3.86 7.71 22.49
N ALA A 292 5.09 8.19 22.60
CA ALA A 292 6.21 7.76 21.77
C ALA A 292 6.55 6.27 21.97
N ALA A 293 6.42 5.73 23.18
CA ALA A 293 6.69 4.30 23.45
C ALA A 293 5.71 3.41 22.69
N ALA A 294 4.43 3.80 22.60
CA ALA A 294 3.41 3.10 21.82
C ALA A 294 3.76 3.03 20.31
N LEU A 295 4.61 3.92 19.80
CA LEU A 295 5.06 3.89 18.40
C LEU A 295 6.17 2.87 18.14
N SER A 296 6.72 2.21 19.16
CA SER A 296 7.72 1.13 19.00
C SER A 296 8.97 1.57 18.22
N GLY A 297 9.57 2.71 18.58
CA GLY A 297 10.77 3.28 17.94
C GLY A 297 10.50 4.14 16.70
N ARG A 298 9.26 4.21 16.21
CA ARG A 298 8.89 4.99 15.00
C ARG A 298 8.74 6.49 15.27
N ASP A 299 8.76 6.90 16.52
CA ASP A 299 8.89 8.31 16.96
C ASP A 299 10.18 8.95 16.42
N ARG A 300 11.24 8.15 16.20
CA ARG A 300 12.52 8.58 15.65
C ARG A 300 12.60 8.52 14.11
N LEU A 301 11.50 8.21 13.43
CA LEU A 301 11.50 7.92 11.98
C LEU A 301 12.09 9.07 11.16
N ALA A 302 11.82 10.33 11.51
CA ALA A 302 12.35 11.48 10.78
C ALA A 302 13.89 11.55 10.85
N ALA A 303 14.49 11.29 12.04
CA ALA A 303 15.93 11.24 12.19
C ALA A 303 16.56 10.07 11.43
N ILE A 304 15.93 8.90 11.49
CA ILE A 304 16.38 7.70 10.76
C ILE A 304 16.33 7.95 9.25
N LEU A 305 15.27 8.53 8.71
CA LEU A 305 15.15 8.86 7.29
C LEU A 305 16.26 9.79 6.82
N ARG A 306 16.62 10.81 7.63
CA ARG A 306 17.76 11.68 7.32
C ARG A 306 19.07 10.89 7.25
N GLY A 307 19.29 9.95 8.18
CA GLY A 307 20.42 9.03 8.16
C GLY A 307 20.43 8.08 6.96
N LEU A 308 19.28 7.75 6.41
CA LEU A 308 19.12 6.94 5.20
C LEU A 308 19.23 7.75 3.90
N GLY A 309 19.53 9.04 3.95
CA GLY A 309 19.76 9.89 2.78
C GLY A 309 18.52 10.57 2.23
N PHE A 310 17.50 10.78 3.09
CA PHE A 310 16.34 11.63 2.81
C PHE A 310 16.43 12.91 3.65
N PRO A 311 16.88 14.06 3.11
CA PRO A 311 17.07 15.29 3.88
C PRO A 311 15.79 15.83 4.51
N LEU A 312 14.64 15.65 3.87
CA LEU A 312 13.30 16.03 4.33
C LEU A 312 13.21 17.55 4.65
N ARG A 313 13.65 18.37 3.70
CA ARG A 313 13.54 19.85 3.78
C ARG A 313 12.09 20.30 3.73
#